data_285a53925f9448ef54bad19ad59c1f9a
#
_entry.id   285a53925f9448ef54bad19ad59c1f9a
#
_cell.length_a   1.000
_cell.length_b   1.000
_cell.length_c   1.000
_cell.angle_alpha   90.00
_cell.angle_beta   90.00
_cell.angle_gamma   90.00
#
_symmetry.space_group_name_H-M   'P 1'
#
loop_
_entity.id
_entity.type
_entity.pdbx_description
1 polymer ?
#
loop_
_entity_poly.entity_id
_entity_poly.type
_entity_poly.pdbx_seq_one_letter_code
_entity_poly.pdbx_strand_id
1 'polypeptide(L)'
;MKENIKTIDNYLDSHYIHRSNWLRAAVLGANDGILSTASLAIGVAAASNSKEPIILATLAGLVAGALSMAAGEYVSVSSQTDVEKADIEREKQELKDTPEIELQLLAEIYEKRGLKKDTALTVAKELTEQDALGAHIRDELGINEISQAKPIQAAFASGAAFTIGGMLPLLVVLFLPLKSIEYSLYGFALFFLIVLGALAAKTGGSSISKAIIRITFWGTIAMGLSALVGYLFNVKVI
;
A
#
# COMPACT_ATOMS: atom_id res chain seq x y z
N MET A 1 -38.89 -17.80 9.86
CA MET A 1 -38.05 -17.11 8.89
C MET A 1 -37.84 -15.69 9.44
N LYS A 2 -36.70 -15.40 10.15
CA LYS A 2 -36.42 -14.06 10.66
C LYS A 2 -35.85 -13.26 9.51
N GLU A 3 -36.58 -12.32 8.96
CA GLU A 3 -36.04 -11.28 8.06
C GLU A 3 -34.98 -10.51 8.83
N ASN A 4 -33.74 -10.63 8.37
CA ASN A 4 -32.67 -9.73 8.80
C ASN A 4 -32.99 -8.34 8.26
N ILE A 5 -33.64 -7.52 9.07
CA ILE A 5 -33.77 -6.09 8.82
C ILE A 5 -32.34 -5.54 8.92
N LYS A 6 -31.73 -5.28 7.75
CA LYS A 6 -30.44 -4.55 7.70
C LYS A 6 -30.70 -3.15 8.23
N THR A 7 -30.22 -2.85 9.41
CA THR A 7 -30.21 -1.49 9.94
C THR A 7 -29.25 -0.64 9.08
N ILE A 8 -29.44 0.68 9.06
CA ILE A 8 -28.60 1.62 8.31
C ILE A 8 -27.12 1.42 8.67
N ASP A 9 -26.81 1.17 9.95
CA ASP A 9 -25.45 0.90 10.44
C ASP A 9 -24.82 -0.33 9.78
N ASN A 10 -25.55 -1.45 9.65
CA ASN A 10 -25.08 -2.65 8.94
C ASN A 10 -24.90 -2.43 7.43
N TYR A 11 -25.49 -1.40 6.86
CA TYR A 11 -25.35 -1.06 5.45
C TYR A 11 -24.09 -0.26 5.20
N LEU A 12 -23.73 0.65 6.12
CA LEU A 12 -22.50 1.48 6.05
C LEU A 12 -21.24 0.65 6.28
N ASP A 13 -21.27 -0.33 7.20
CA ASP A 13 -20.12 -1.19 7.53
C ASP A 13 -19.76 -2.21 6.42
N SER A 14 -20.59 -2.37 5.41
CA SER A 14 -20.37 -3.38 4.35
C SER A 14 -19.42 -2.93 3.23
N HIS A 15 -18.98 -1.69 3.20
CA HIS A 15 -18.13 -1.18 2.14
C HIS A 15 -16.65 -1.55 2.32
N TYR A 16 -16.03 -2.04 1.23
CA TYR A 16 -14.60 -2.45 1.21
C TYR A 16 -13.63 -1.28 1.43
N ILE A 17 -14.06 -0.04 1.23
CA ILE A 17 -13.21 1.14 1.34
C ILE A 17 -12.61 1.33 2.75
N HIS A 18 -13.32 0.89 3.79
CA HIS A 18 -12.84 0.96 5.18
C HIS A 18 -11.68 0.00 5.49
N ARG A 19 -11.41 -0.97 4.60
CA ARG A 19 -10.32 -1.96 4.75
C ARG A 19 -9.08 -1.61 3.93
N SER A 20 -9.09 -0.49 3.20
CA SER A 20 -8.15 -0.29 2.09
C SER A 20 -6.70 0.03 2.51
N ASN A 21 -6.47 0.78 3.58
CA ASN A 21 -5.13 1.33 3.86
C ASN A 21 -4.13 0.28 4.35
N TRP A 22 -4.43 -0.44 5.42
CA TRP A 22 -3.52 -1.48 5.93
C TRP A 22 -3.40 -2.67 4.97
N LEU A 23 -4.52 -3.05 4.32
CA LEU A 23 -4.51 -4.15 3.34
C LEU A 23 -3.63 -3.79 2.14
N ARG A 24 -3.70 -2.55 1.66
CA ARG A 24 -2.83 -2.06 0.59
C ARG A 24 -1.36 -2.14 0.98
N ALA A 25 -1.00 -1.67 2.18
CA ALA A 25 0.38 -1.72 2.67
C ALA A 25 0.87 -3.17 2.81
N ALA A 26 0.05 -4.06 3.37
CA ALA A 26 0.40 -5.47 3.50
C ALA A 26 0.55 -6.18 2.16
N VAL A 27 -0.37 -5.96 1.21
CA VAL A 27 -0.29 -6.54 -0.13
C VAL A 27 0.92 -6.00 -0.89
N LEU A 28 1.19 -4.69 -0.82
CA LEU A 28 2.34 -4.07 -1.46
C LEU A 28 3.64 -4.63 -0.89
N GLY A 29 3.76 -4.69 0.44
CA GLY A 29 4.94 -5.22 1.11
C GLY A 29 5.19 -6.70 0.77
N ALA A 30 4.17 -7.55 0.84
CA ALA A 30 4.31 -8.97 0.52
C ALA A 30 4.64 -9.20 -0.97
N ASN A 31 3.99 -8.47 -1.88
CA ASN A 31 4.27 -8.53 -3.31
C ASN A 31 5.72 -8.13 -3.62
N ASP A 32 6.16 -7.02 -3.05
CA ASP A 32 7.53 -6.53 -3.25
C ASP A 32 8.55 -7.48 -2.60
N GLY A 33 8.25 -8.00 -1.41
CA GLY A 33 9.10 -9.00 -0.74
C GLY A 33 9.30 -10.26 -1.59
N ILE A 34 8.24 -10.84 -2.17
CA ILE A 34 8.34 -11.99 -3.07
C ILE A 34 9.17 -11.62 -4.30
N LEU A 35 8.76 -10.53 -4.98
CA LEU A 35 9.29 -10.19 -6.28
C LEU A 35 10.74 -9.74 -6.24
N SER A 36 11.08 -8.80 -5.34
CA SER A 36 12.44 -8.26 -5.24
C SER A 36 13.44 -9.31 -4.77
N THR A 37 13.06 -10.12 -3.75
CA THR A 37 13.93 -11.18 -3.22
C THR A 37 14.12 -12.31 -4.24
N ALA A 38 13.04 -12.73 -4.94
CA ALA A 38 13.16 -13.73 -6.01
C ALA A 38 13.99 -13.22 -7.19
N SER A 39 13.76 -11.98 -7.63
CA SER A 39 14.51 -11.36 -8.73
C SER A 39 15.99 -11.26 -8.42
N LEU A 40 16.35 -10.81 -7.21
CA LEU A 40 17.74 -10.75 -6.76
C LEU A 40 18.37 -12.16 -6.73
N ALA A 41 17.67 -13.13 -6.13
CA ALA A 41 18.14 -14.51 -6.07
C ALA A 41 18.35 -15.14 -7.46
N ILE A 42 17.43 -14.92 -8.39
CA ILE A 42 17.53 -15.37 -9.78
C ILE A 42 18.71 -14.72 -10.49
N GLY A 43 18.87 -13.39 -10.36
CA GLY A 43 19.99 -12.67 -10.98
C GLY A 43 21.35 -13.16 -10.49
N VAL A 44 21.50 -13.38 -9.19
CA VAL A 44 22.75 -13.95 -8.64
C VAL A 44 22.92 -15.42 -9.00
N ALA A 45 21.84 -16.22 -9.04
CA ALA A 45 21.91 -17.62 -9.46
C ALA A 45 22.38 -17.77 -10.92
N ALA A 46 21.92 -16.90 -11.81
CA ALA A 46 22.33 -16.86 -13.20
C ALA A 46 23.83 -16.50 -13.40
N ALA A 47 24.43 -15.82 -12.41
CA ALA A 47 25.85 -15.43 -12.43
C ALA A 47 26.75 -16.35 -11.60
N SER A 48 26.20 -17.27 -10.79
CA SER A 48 26.97 -18.03 -9.79
C SER A 48 27.01 -19.53 -10.06
N ASN A 49 28.18 -20.14 -9.77
CA ASN A 49 28.36 -21.58 -9.84
C ASN A 49 28.27 -22.26 -8.47
N SER A 50 27.98 -21.55 -7.41
CA SER A 50 27.82 -22.06 -6.05
C SER A 50 26.59 -21.46 -5.35
N LYS A 51 26.15 -22.08 -4.26
CA LYS A 51 24.91 -21.71 -3.56
C LYS A 51 25.11 -20.58 -2.56
N GLU A 52 26.29 -20.45 -2.01
CA GLU A 52 26.62 -19.52 -0.93
C GLU A 52 26.40 -18.06 -1.33
N PRO A 53 26.85 -17.55 -2.49
CA PRO A 53 26.56 -16.19 -2.92
C PRO A 53 25.07 -15.92 -3.10
N ILE A 54 24.31 -16.93 -3.56
CA ILE A 54 22.86 -16.80 -3.76
C ILE A 54 22.16 -16.66 -2.41
N ILE A 55 22.51 -17.50 -1.43
CA ILE A 55 21.96 -17.43 -0.06
C ILE A 55 22.29 -16.08 0.56
N LEU A 56 23.57 -15.66 0.51
CA LEU A 56 24.03 -14.42 1.10
C LEU A 56 23.29 -13.21 0.50
N ALA A 57 23.24 -13.12 -0.83
CA ALA A 57 22.57 -12.02 -1.52
C ALA A 57 21.06 -12.01 -1.22
N THR A 58 20.41 -13.18 -1.23
CA THR A 58 18.99 -13.29 -0.93
C THR A 58 18.67 -12.85 0.50
N LEU A 59 19.47 -13.30 1.49
CA LEU A 59 19.29 -12.93 2.89
C LEU A 59 19.58 -11.43 3.13
N ALA A 60 20.67 -10.92 2.57
CA ALA A 60 21.02 -9.51 2.66
C ALA A 60 19.96 -8.62 1.99
N GLY A 61 19.46 -9.03 0.83
CA GLY A 61 18.39 -8.35 0.11
C GLY A 61 17.06 -8.36 0.88
N LEU A 62 16.73 -9.47 1.53
CA LEU A 62 15.56 -9.57 2.39
C LEU A 62 15.62 -8.59 3.56
N VAL A 63 16.76 -8.56 4.29
CA VAL A 63 16.94 -7.65 5.43
C VAL A 63 16.94 -6.19 4.99
N ALA A 64 17.71 -5.86 3.95
CA ALA A 64 17.78 -4.50 3.43
C ALA A 64 16.42 -4.02 2.89
N GLY A 65 15.73 -4.86 2.15
CA GLY A 65 14.41 -4.55 1.60
C GLY A 65 13.36 -4.37 2.68
N ALA A 66 13.31 -5.23 3.69
CA ALA A 66 12.38 -5.11 4.80
C ALA A 66 12.56 -3.80 5.58
N LEU A 67 13.82 -3.44 5.88
CA LEU A 67 14.14 -2.18 6.57
C LEU A 67 13.85 -0.96 5.70
N SER A 68 14.19 -1.02 4.40
CA SER A 68 13.91 0.05 3.45
C SER A 68 12.41 0.29 3.28
N MET A 69 11.62 -0.80 3.17
CA MET A 69 10.15 -0.72 3.09
C MET A 69 9.55 -0.12 4.36
N ALA A 70 9.98 -0.58 5.54
CA ALA A 70 9.50 -0.04 6.81
C ALA A 70 9.86 1.44 6.97
N ALA A 71 11.11 1.82 6.69
CA ALA A 71 11.57 3.20 6.78
C ALA A 71 10.88 4.11 5.76
N GLY A 72 10.75 3.65 4.52
CA GLY A 72 10.06 4.40 3.45
C GLY A 72 8.59 4.67 3.77
N GLU A 73 7.88 3.66 4.25
CA GLU A 73 6.48 3.81 4.67
C GLU A 73 6.36 4.74 5.88
N TYR A 74 7.24 4.61 6.89
CA TYR A 74 7.27 5.53 8.02
C TYR A 74 7.45 6.97 7.60
N VAL A 75 8.45 7.26 6.76
CA VAL A 75 8.76 8.61 6.29
C VAL A 75 7.60 9.16 5.45
N SER A 76 7.05 8.37 4.53
CA SER A 76 5.94 8.76 3.67
C SER A 76 4.70 9.14 4.47
N VAL A 77 4.29 8.26 5.40
CA VAL A 77 3.09 8.48 6.23
C VAL A 77 3.32 9.58 7.27
N SER A 78 4.55 9.73 7.79
CA SER A 78 4.89 10.86 8.68
C SER A 78 4.83 12.20 7.95
N SER A 79 5.36 12.27 6.73
CA SER A 79 5.29 13.50 5.90
C SER A 79 3.84 13.88 5.59
N GLN A 80 2.98 12.90 5.31
CA GLN A 80 1.54 13.16 5.14
C GLN A 80 0.93 13.72 6.42
N THR A 81 1.24 13.14 7.58
CA THR A 81 0.76 13.65 8.89
C THR A 81 1.23 15.07 9.17
N ASP A 82 2.45 15.41 8.79
CA ASP A 82 3.01 16.75 9.00
C ASP A 82 2.32 17.79 8.11
N VAL A 83 2.02 17.45 6.86
CA VAL A 83 1.22 18.29 5.95
C VAL A 83 -0.18 18.48 6.49
N GLU A 84 -0.87 17.40 6.88
CA GLU A 84 -2.21 17.47 7.46
C GLU A 84 -2.25 18.39 8.70
N LYS A 85 -1.25 18.31 9.60
CA LYS A 85 -1.15 19.19 10.78
C LYS A 85 -0.91 20.64 10.40
N ALA A 86 -0.06 20.90 9.40
CA ALA A 86 0.21 22.25 8.93
C ALA A 86 -1.04 22.90 8.33
N ASP A 87 -1.79 22.13 7.53
CA ASP A 87 -3.05 22.63 6.94
C ASP A 87 -4.12 22.87 8.02
N ILE A 88 -4.24 21.99 9.02
CA ILE A 88 -5.16 22.19 10.16
C ILE A 88 -4.77 23.45 10.97
N GLU A 89 -3.49 23.70 11.19
CA GLU A 89 -3.07 24.87 11.94
C GLU A 89 -3.28 26.16 11.14
N ARG A 90 -3.08 26.11 9.84
CA ARG A 90 -3.42 27.20 8.93
C ARG A 90 -4.93 27.49 8.95
N GLU A 91 -5.77 26.47 8.85
CA GLU A 91 -7.22 26.57 8.88
C GLU A 91 -7.72 27.21 10.18
N LYS A 92 -7.13 26.83 11.32
CA LYS A 92 -7.45 27.47 12.61
C LYS A 92 -7.14 28.97 12.61
N GLN A 93 -6.10 29.38 11.90
CA GLN A 93 -5.72 30.78 11.82
C GLN A 93 -6.67 31.54 10.88
N GLU A 94 -7.01 30.97 9.72
CA GLU A 94 -7.93 31.55 8.75
C GLU A 94 -9.32 31.73 9.34
N LEU A 95 -9.83 30.75 10.07
CA LEU A 95 -11.11 30.85 10.82
C LEU A 95 -11.12 31.96 11.87
N LYS A 96 -9.97 32.35 12.44
CA LYS A 96 -9.87 33.48 13.38
C LYS A 96 -9.77 34.83 12.68
N ASP A 97 -8.98 34.88 11.59
CA ASP A 97 -8.64 36.11 10.92
C ASP A 97 -9.75 36.58 9.96
N THR A 98 -10.41 35.60 9.30
CA THR A 98 -11.40 35.86 8.23
C THR A 98 -12.66 34.99 8.34
N PRO A 99 -13.36 34.93 9.49
CA PRO A 99 -14.47 33.98 9.71
C PRO A 99 -15.63 34.12 8.71
N GLU A 100 -15.85 35.31 8.18
CA GLU A 100 -16.93 35.56 7.20
C GLU A 100 -16.56 34.98 5.82
N ILE A 101 -15.29 35.00 5.47
CA ILE A 101 -14.80 34.41 4.22
C ILE A 101 -14.88 32.89 4.33
N GLU A 102 -14.42 32.33 5.44
CA GLU A 102 -14.44 30.88 5.69
C GLU A 102 -15.87 30.31 5.67
N LEU A 103 -16.84 31.04 6.25
CA LEU A 103 -18.24 30.66 6.16
C LEU A 103 -18.73 30.61 4.69
N GLN A 104 -18.29 31.56 3.85
CA GLN A 104 -18.65 31.56 2.43
C GLN A 104 -17.98 30.42 1.66
N LEU A 105 -16.71 30.14 1.95
CA LEU A 105 -15.99 29.00 1.35
C LEU A 105 -16.68 27.68 1.67
N LEU A 106 -17.06 27.47 2.93
CA LEU A 106 -17.81 26.28 3.32
C LEU A 106 -19.17 26.20 2.58
N ALA A 107 -19.89 27.33 2.46
CA ALA A 107 -21.12 27.36 1.68
C ALA A 107 -20.90 27.03 0.20
N GLU A 108 -19.85 27.56 -0.44
CA GLU A 108 -19.51 27.22 -1.83
C GLU A 108 -19.20 25.74 -2.04
N ILE A 109 -18.57 25.08 -1.07
CA ILE A 109 -18.33 23.61 -1.11
C ILE A 109 -19.67 22.88 -1.25
N TYR A 110 -20.67 23.28 -0.47
CA TYR A 110 -22.00 22.66 -0.52
C TYR A 110 -22.78 23.03 -1.78
N GLU A 111 -22.61 24.24 -2.31
CA GLU A 111 -23.17 24.63 -3.61
C GLU A 111 -22.59 23.75 -4.73
N LYS A 112 -21.27 23.52 -4.75
CA LYS A 112 -20.59 22.61 -5.71
C LYS A 112 -21.06 21.17 -5.57
N ARG A 113 -21.53 20.76 -4.39
CA ARG A 113 -22.17 19.46 -4.15
C ARG A 113 -23.63 19.40 -4.61
N GLY A 114 -24.20 20.49 -5.12
CA GLY A 114 -25.54 20.54 -5.73
C GLY A 114 -26.63 21.13 -4.84
N LEU A 115 -26.31 21.74 -3.70
CA LEU A 115 -27.29 22.48 -2.91
C LEU A 115 -27.58 23.84 -3.54
N LYS A 116 -28.80 24.34 -3.33
CA LYS A 116 -29.14 25.72 -3.66
C LYS A 116 -28.39 26.68 -2.72
N LYS A 117 -28.02 27.87 -3.20
CA LYS A 117 -27.22 28.85 -2.49
C LYS A 117 -27.74 29.14 -1.07
N ASP A 118 -29.04 29.39 -0.92
CA ASP A 118 -29.63 29.69 0.39
C ASP A 118 -29.55 28.48 1.34
N THR A 119 -29.74 27.27 0.82
CA THR A 119 -29.62 26.03 1.60
C THR A 119 -28.16 25.75 1.98
N ALA A 120 -27.22 25.94 1.06
CA ALA A 120 -25.79 25.77 1.30
C ALA A 120 -25.28 26.72 2.40
N LEU A 121 -25.71 27.99 2.34
CA LEU A 121 -25.37 28.97 3.37
C LEU A 121 -25.97 28.63 4.74
N THR A 122 -27.20 28.12 4.78
CA THR A 122 -27.83 27.67 6.03
C THR A 122 -27.06 26.50 6.63
N VAL A 123 -26.72 25.49 5.82
CA VAL A 123 -25.92 24.33 6.26
C VAL A 123 -24.55 24.76 6.76
N ALA A 124 -23.86 25.65 6.02
CA ALA A 124 -22.57 26.17 6.45
C ALA A 124 -22.63 26.89 7.81
N LYS A 125 -23.65 27.70 8.04
CA LYS A 125 -23.86 28.41 9.33
C LYS A 125 -24.07 27.40 10.47
N GLU A 126 -24.98 26.46 10.32
CA GLU A 126 -25.26 25.45 11.35
C GLU A 126 -24.03 24.60 11.69
N LEU A 127 -23.23 24.19 10.69
CA LEU A 127 -21.99 23.46 10.92
C LEU A 127 -20.92 24.33 11.60
N THR A 128 -20.78 25.61 11.19
CA THR A 128 -19.84 26.54 11.80
C THR A 128 -20.21 26.85 13.27
N GLU A 129 -21.48 26.96 13.58
CA GLU A 129 -21.96 27.17 14.96
C GLU A 129 -21.69 25.94 15.85
N GLN A 130 -21.74 24.74 15.29
CA GLN A 130 -21.50 23.52 16.03
C GLN A 130 -19.99 23.22 16.21
N ASP A 131 -19.22 23.22 15.13
CA ASP A 131 -17.78 22.96 15.11
C ASP A 131 -17.18 23.44 13.77
N ALA A 132 -16.81 24.73 13.72
CA ALA A 132 -16.27 25.36 12.52
C ALA A 132 -15.04 24.62 12.01
N LEU A 133 -14.05 24.36 12.88
CA LEU A 133 -12.81 23.70 12.49
C LEU A 133 -13.05 22.26 12.00
N GLY A 134 -13.87 21.50 12.69
CA GLY A 134 -14.20 20.14 12.29
C GLY A 134 -14.95 20.08 10.96
N ALA A 135 -15.81 21.07 10.65
CA ALA A 135 -16.47 21.17 9.37
C ALA A 135 -15.48 21.41 8.22
N HIS A 136 -14.55 22.35 8.37
CA HIS A 136 -13.52 22.64 7.37
C HIS A 136 -12.53 21.49 7.21
N ILE A 137 -12.03 20.92 8.30
CA ILE A 137 -11.14 19.74 8.25
C ILE A 137 -11.77 18.60 7.42
N ARG A 138 -13.06 18.34 7.62
CA ARG A 138 -13.77 17.26 6.92
C ARG A 138 -14.13 17.62 5.48
N ASP A 139 -14.69 18.82 5.26
CA ASP A 139 -15.35 19.16 4.01
C ASP A 139 -14.44 19.88 3.02
N GLU A 140 -13.46 20.63 3.47
CA GLU A 140 -12.45 21.32 2.69
C GLU A 140 -11.16 20.53 2.57
N LEU A 141 -10.53 20.14 3.69
CA LEU A 141 -9.29 19.41 3.69
C LEU A 141 -9.47 17.90 3.38
N GLY A 142 -10.71 17.40 3.48
CA GLY A 142 -11.01 15.98 3.23
C GLY A 142 -10.44 15.03 4.28
N ILE A 143 -10.00 15.54 5.42
CA ILE A 143 -9.43 14.78 6.52
C ILE A 143 -10.56 14.24 7.40
N ASN A 144 -10.65 12.94 7.57
CA ASN A 144 -11.63 12.30 8.44
C ASN A 144 -10.95 11.25 9.33
N GLU A 145 -11.65 10.74 10.36
CA GLU A 145 -11.10 9.77 11.31
C GLU A 145 -10.61 8.48 10.64
N ILE A 146 -11.19 8.11 9.50
CA ILE A 146 -10.84 6.90 8.74
C ILE A 146 -9.51 7.08 8.00
N SER A 147 -9.19 8.33 7.63
CA SER A 147 -7.97 8.66 6.87
C SER A 147 -6.78 9.04 7.75
N GLN A 148 -6.93 9.10 9.08
CA GLN A 148 -5.83 9.45 9.96
C GLN A 148 -4.61 8.56 9.75
N ALA A 149 -3.51 9.20 9.39
CA ALA A 149 -2.24 8.55 9.12
C ALA A 149 -1.61 7.99 10.40
N LYS A 150 -1.16 6.73 10.38
CA LYS A 150 -0.52 6.04 11.51
C LYS A 150 0.86 5.52 11.10
N PRO A 151 1.91 6.36 11.13
CA PRO A 151 3.22 6.06 10.56
C PRO A 151 3.84 4.77 11.08
N ILE A 152 3.86 4.58 12.40
CA ILE A 152 4.48 3.40 13.03
C ILE A 152 3.73 2.12 12.63
N GLN A 153 2.40 2.15 12.63
CA GLN A 153 1.60 0.98 12.25
C GLN A 153 1.81 0.63 10.77
N ALA A 154 1.85 1.62 9.89
CA ALA A 154 2.10 1.44 8.47
C ALA A 154 3.50 0.85 8.21
N ALA A 155 4.53 1.38 8.88
CA ALA A 155 5.90 0.87 8.80
C ALA A 155 6.01 -0.60 9.22
N PHE A 156 5.45 -0.95 10.36
CA PHE A 156 5.44 -2.35 10.82
C PHE A 156 4.68 -3.27 9.87
N ALA A 157 3.51 -2.87 9.41
CA ALA A 157 2.71 -3.67 8.49
C ALA A 157 3.45 -3.93 7.17
N SER A 158 4.07 -2.89 6.60
CA SER A 158 4.82 -2.96 5.36
C SER A 158 6.09 -3.81 5.49
N GLY A 159 6.93 -3.55 6.49
CA GLY A 159 8.16 -4.31 6.74
C GLY A 159 7.91 -5.77 7.09
N ALA A 160 6.90 -6.07 7.91
CA ALA A 160 6.53 -7.44 8.25
C ALA A 160 5.98 -8.20 7.02
N ALA A 161 5.12 -7.55 6.22
CA ALA A 161 4.59 -8.13 5.01
C ALA A 161 5.69 -8.42 3.98
N PHE A 162 6.65 -7.48 3.80
CA PHE A 162 7.84 -7.69 2.97
C PHE A 162 8.66 -8.89 3.46
N THR A 163 8.92 -8.96 4.75
CA THR A 163 9.69 -10.06 5.35
C THR A 163 9.01 -11.41 5.09
N ILE A 164 7.70 -11.50 5.33
CA ILE A 164 6.94 -12.74 5.10
C ILE A 164 6.99 -13.13 3.61
N GLY A 165 6.76 -12.16 2.71
CA GLY A 165 6.83 -12.40 1.27
C GLY A 165 8.22 -12.85 0.81
N GLY A 166 9.27 -12.14 1.21
CA GLY A 166 10.65 -12.41 0.80
C GLY A 166 11.27 -13.64 1.46
N MET A 167 10.72 -14.12 2.60
CA MET A 167 11.12 -15.41 3.16
C MET A 167 10.79 -16.58 2.22
N LEU A 168 9.75 -16.49 1.40
CA LEU A 168 9.37 -17.59 0.50
C LEU A 168 10.46 -17.89 -0.54
N PRO A 169 10.99 -16.93 -1.32
CA PRO A 169 12.15 -17.15 -2.17
C PRO A 169 13.40 -17.62 -1.41
N LEU A 170 13.66 -17.07 -0.22
CA LEU A 170 14.80 -17.49 0.60
C LEU A 170 14.71 -18.98 0.96
N LEU A 171 13.53 -19.47 1.36
CA LEU A 171 13.32 -20.90 1.63
C LEU A 171 13.57 -21.75 0.38
N VAL A 172 13.13 -21.30 -0.80
CA VAL A 172 13.44 -21.98 -2.06
C VAL A 172 14.95 -22.09 -2.26
N VAL A 173 15.68 -20.99 -2.05
CA VAL A 173 17.16 -20.99 -2.17
C VAL A 173 17.79 -21.95 -1.15
N LEU A 174 17.32 -21.99 0.07
CA LEU A 174 17.90 -22.82 1.15
C LEU A 174 17.70 -24.32 0.91
N PHE A 175 16.54 -24.72 0.44
CA PHE A 175 16.18 -26.15 0.40
C PHE A 175 16.35 -26.83 -0.96
N LEU A 176 16.37 -26.08 -2.07
CA LEU A 176 16.46 -26.69 -3.39
C LEU A 176 17.91 -26.78 -3.91
N PRO A 177 18.20 -27.75 -4.78
CA PRO A 177 19.55 -27.95 -5.37
C PRO A 177 19.87 -26.82 -6.37
N LEU A 178 21.16 -26.47 -6.47
CA LEU A 178 21.66 -25.40 -7.34
C LEU A 178 21.20 -25.52 -8.79
N LYS A 179 21.22 -26.74 -9.35
CA LYS A 179 20.87 -27.01 -10.76
C LYS A 179 19.44 -26.59 -11.15
N SER A 180 18.52 -26.55 -10.20
CA SER A 180 17.11 -26.22 -10.45
C SER A 180 16.67 -24.87 -9.84
N ILE A 181 17.60 -24.17 -9.19
CA ILE A 181 17.26 -23.05 -8.31
C ILE A 181 16.59 -21.90 -9.09
N GLU A 182 17.07 -21.53 -10.26
CA GLU A 182 16.49 -20.46 -11.09
C GLU A 182 15.05 -20.77 -11.51
N TYR A 183 14.83 -21.95 -12.10
CA TYR A 183 13.48 -22.37 -12.54
C TYR A 183 12.52 -22.54 -11.37
N SER A 184 13.03 -23.05 -10.26
CA SER A 184 12.25 -23.22 -9.04
C SER A 184 11.86 -21.88 -8.42
N LEU A 185 12.81 -20.94 -8.32
CA LEU A 185 12.53 -19.58 -7.84
C LEU A 185 11.47 -18.90 -8.70
N TYR A 186 11.61 -18.99 -10.03
CA TYR A 186 10.63 -18.42 -10.94
C TYR A 186 9.25 -19.04 -10.75
N GLY A 187 9.15 -20.37 -10.75
CA GLY A 187 7.88 -21.08 -10.61
C GLY A 187 7.19 -20.82 -9.26
N PHE A 188 7.93 -20.91 -8.16
CA PHE A 188 7.39 -20.64 -6.83
C PHE A 188 7.03 -19.18 -6.63
N ALA A 189 7.86 -18.22 -7.11
CA ALA A 189 7.54 -16.81 -7.04
C ALA A 189 6.24 -16.49 -7.77
N LEU A 190 6.06 -16.98 -9.01
CA LEU A 190 4.81 -16.82 -9.75
C LEU A 190 3.61 -17.43 -9.02
N PHE A 191 3.77 -18.63 -8.47
CA PHE A 191 2.73 -19.29 -7.71
C PHE A 191 2.29 -18.43 -6.51
N PHE A 192 3.23 -17.95 -5.70
CA PHE A 192 2.93 -17.11 -4.54
C PHE A 192 2.35 -15.76 -4.94
N LEU A 193 2.83 -15.15 -6.02
CA LEU A 193 2.27 -13.91 -6.56
C LEU A 193 0.81 -14.09 -7.04
N ILE A 194 0.50 -15.20 -7.70
CA ILE A 194 -0.86 -15.54 -8.12
C ILE A 194 -1.78 -15.70 -6.90
N VAL A 195 -1.34 -16.44 -5.89
CA VAL A 195 -2.10 -16.63 -4.64
C VAL A 195 -2.31 -15.29 -3.94
N LEU A 196 -1.26 -14.49 -3.79
CA LEU A 196 -1.35 -13.15 -3.19
C LEU A 196 -2.29 -12.24 -3.96
N GLY A 197 -2.17 -12.20 -5.29
CA GLY A 197 -3.04 -11.41 -6.16
C GLY A 197 -4.51 -11.82 -6.07
N ALA A 198 -4.78 -13.12 -5.99
CA ALA A 198 -6.13 -13.64 -5.82
C ALA A 198 -6.72 -13.29 -4.44
N LEU A 199 -5.93 -13.45 -3.37
CA LEU A 199 -6.34 -13.08 -2.00
C LEU A 199 -6.60 -11.59 -1.88
N ALA A 200 -5.69 -10.76 -2.39
CA ALA A 200 -5.82 -9.30 -2.39
C ALA A 200 -7.08 -8.84 -3.15
N ALA A 201 -7.32 -9.41 -4.33
CA ALA A 201 -8.50 -9.10 -5.13
C ALA A 201 -9.79 -9.52 -4.44
N LYS A 202 -9.82 -10.71 -3.82
CA LYS A 202 -10.98 -11.22 -3.09
C LYS A 202 -11.30 -10.35 -1.87
N THR A 203 -10.29 -9.96 -1.10
CA THR A 203 -10.48 -9.13 0.11
C THR A 203 -10.82 -7.68 -0.21
N GLY A 204 -10.32 -7.15 -1.34
CA GLY A 204 -10.61 -5.80 -1.83
C GLY A 204 -11.83 -5.71 -2.76
N GLY A 205 -12.56 -6.81 -2.98
CA GLY A 205 -13.77 -6.80 -3.83
C GLY A 205 -13.50 -6.56 -5.33
N SER A 206 -12.26 -6.79 -5.80
CA SER A 206 -11.87 -6.53 -7.18
C SER A 206 -11.82 -7.80 -8.05
N SER A 207 -11.62 -7.63 -9.37
CA SER A 207 -11.52 -8.77 -10.30
C SER A 207 -10.25 -9.57 -10.08
N ILE A 208 -10.38 -10.82 -9.65
CA ILE A 208 -9.28 -11.77 -9.40
C ILE A 208 -8.46 -11.99 -10.67
N SER A 209 -9.09 -12.22 -11.81
CA SER A 209 -8.40 -12.48 -13.08
C SER A 209 -7.52 -11.30 -13.50
N LYS A 210 -8.03 -10.06 -13.39
CA LYS A 210 -7.26 -8.85 -13.72
C LYS A 210 -6.07 -8.66 -12.77
N ALA A 211 -6.25 -8.96 -11.47
CA ALA A 211 -5.18 -8.88 -10.49
C ALA A 211 -4.07 -9.90 -10.79
N ILE A 212 -4.43 -11.17 -11.04
CA ILE A 212 -3.48 -12.22 -11.38
C ILE A 212 -2.71 -11.87 -12.65
N ILE A 213 -3.37 -11.45 -13.73
CA ILE A 213 -2.70 -11.11 -14.99
C ILE A 213 -1.67 -9.99 -14.77
N ARG A 214 -2.03 -8.93 -14.07
CA ARG A 214 -1.12 -7.80 -13.80
C ARG A 214 0.11 -8.25 -13.02
N ILE A 215 -0.09 -8.97 -11.92
CA ILE A 215 1.00 -9.35 -11.02
C ILE A 215 1.94 -10.37 -11.69
N THR A 216 1.39 -11.32 -12.44
CA THR A 216 2.14 -12.32 -13.18
C THR A 216 2.94 -11.70 -14.32
N PHE A 217 2.35 -10.78 -15.07
CA PHE A 217 3.01 -10.08 -16.17
C PHE A 217 4.22 -9.28 -15.68
N TRP A 218 4.02 -8.39 -14.71
CA TRP A 218 5.10 -7.57 -14.20
C TRP A 218 6.13 -8.38 -13.41
N GLY A 219 5.70 -9.41 -12.68
CA GLY A 219 6.59 -10.34 -11.99
C GLY A 219 7.51 -11.11 -12.95
N THR A 220 6.96 -11.58 -14.06
CA THR A 220 7.75 -12.26 -15.11
C THR A 220 8.78 -11.32 -15.73
N ILE A 221 8.40 -10.09 -16.05
CA ILE A 221 9.33 -9.09 -16.59
C ILE A 221 10.47 -8.80 -15.62
N ALA A 222 10.16 -8.53 -14.35
CA ALA A 222 11.18 -8.19 -13.36
C ALA A 222 12.17 -9.33 -13.14
N MET A 223 11.69 -10.56 -12.95
CA MET A 223 12.54 -11.73 -12.79
C MET A 223 13.35 -12.04 -14.06
N GLY A 224 12.75 -11.89 -15.25
CA GLY A 224 13.43 -12.07 -16.53
C GLY A 224 14.55 -11.04 -16.76
N LEU A 225 14.32 -9.77 -16.45
CA LEU A 225 15.36 -8.74 -16.52
C LEU A 225 16.50 -9.00 -15.53
N SER A 226 16.19 -9.44 -14.31
CA SER A 226 17.20 -9.79 -13.31
C SER A 226 18.05 -11.00 -13.76
N ALA A 227 17.40 -12.03 -14.33
CA ALA A 227 18.12 -13.16 -14.93
C ALA A 227 19.04 -12.69 -16.06
N LEU A 228 18.55 -11.82 -16.96
CA LEU A 228 19.35 -11.27 -18.05
C LEU A 228 20.60 -10.55 -17.55
N VAL A 229 20.45 -9.71 -16.52
CA VAL A 229 21.61 -9.05 -15.87
C VAL A 229 22.58 -10.11 -15.36
N GLY A 230 22.10 -11.12 -14.63
CA GLY A 230 22.95 -12.22 -14.13
C GLY A 230 23.72 -12.93 -15.25
N TYR A 231 23.06 -13.26 -16.35
CA TYR A 231 23.72 -13.89 -17.51
C TYR A 231 24.75 -12.98 -18.20
N LEU A 232 24.50 -11.68 -18.29
CA LEU A 232 25.45 -10.72 -18.86
C LEU A 232 26.70 -10.57 -18.02
N PHE A 233 26.59 -10.70 -16.70
CA PHE A 233 27.71 -10.62 -15.76
C PHE A 233 28.26 -12.01 -15.38
N ASN A 234 27.75 -13.08 -15.96
CA ASN A 234 28.30 -14.43 -15.79
C ASN A 234 29.65 -14.49 -16.52
N VAL A 235 30.64 -13.88 -15.91
CA VAL A 235 32.03 -14.03 -16.35
C VAL A 235 32.44 -15.44 -15.98
N LYS A 236 32.60 -16.33 -16.97
CA LYS A 236 33.30 -17.56 -16.78
C LYS A 236 34.69 -17.20 -16.29
N VAL A 237 34.91 -17.25 -14.97
CA VAL A 237 36.25 -17.29 -14.42
C VAL A 237 36.82 -18.66 -14.86
N ILE A 238 37.65 -18.61 -15.86
CA ILE A 238 38.42 -19.75 -16.39
C ILE A 238 39.48 -20.07 -15.34
#